data_63ef95e2b780b547f6540fd206d7a314
#
_entry.id   63ef95e2b780b547f6540fd206d7a314
#
_cell.length_a   1.000
_cell.length_b   1.000
_cell.length_c   1.000
_cell.angle_alpha   90.00
_cell.angle_beta   90.00
_cell.angle_gamma   90.00
#
_symmetry.space_group_name_H-M   'P 1'
#
loop_
_entity.id
_entity.type
_entity.pdbx_description
1 polymer ?
#
loop_
_entity_poly.entity_id
_entity_poly.type
_entity_poly.pdbx_seq_one_letter_code
_entity_poly.pdbx_strand_id
1 'polypeptide(L)'
;ARTGRDMDELAEHLSQRGWRVICPDTLGRGLSQWSPDPGNEYCLAFYARLARELLDQLGIQRAHWVGTSMGGAIGMVCASGYFEPSLKPRIRSLVLNDNAPRLAQPAVDRIRAYAGNPPAFGTIAELETFFRQVYKPYGWLSDAQWRRLTETSARRLPDGRVTPHYDPAMVRQFTDHPNDYDI
;
A
#
# COMPACT_ATOMS: atom_id res chain seq x y z
N ALA A 1 4.09 -2.60 1.79
CA ALA A 1 5.32 -2.72 1.01
C ALA A 1 5.05 -2.89 -0.50
N ARG A 2 3.87 -2.44 -0.97
CA ARG A 2 3.43 -2.53 -2.37
C ARG A 2 3.14 -1.14 -2.91
N THR A 3 3.06 -1.01 -4.24
CA THR A 3 2.80 0.26 -4.93
C THR A 3 1.39 0.31 -5.50
N GLY A 4 0.92 1.49 -5.89
CA GLY A 4 -0.36 1.69 -6.56
C GLY A 4 -0.48 0.92 -7.88
N ARG A 5 0.66 0.54 -8.49
CA ARG A 5 0.72 -0.25 -9.73
C ARG A 5 0.18 -1.68 -9.59
N ASP A 6 0.01 -2.19 -8.37
CA ASP A 6 -0.68 -3.47 -8.14
C ASP A 6 -2.15 -3.43 -8.54
N MET A 7 -2.73 -2.24 -8.63
CA MET A 7 -4.12 -2.03 -9.02
C MET A 7 -4.32 -1.80 -10.53
N ASP A 8 -3.25 -1.85 -11.34
CA ASP A 8 -3.31 -1.50 -12.76
C ASP A 8 -4.37 -2.28 -13.54
N GLU A 9 -4.43 -3.61 -13.36
CA GLU A 9 -5.41 -4.45 -14.09
C GLU A 9 -6.87 -4.10 -13.69
N LEU A 10 -7.11 -3.89 -12.41
CA LEU A 10 -8.42 -3.46 -11.91
C LEU A 10 -8.75 -2.05 -12.42
N ALA A 11 -7.78 -1.15 -12.38
CA ALA A 11 -7.96 0.23 -12.83
C ALA A 11 -8.28 0.30 -14.32
N GLU A 12 -7.58 -0.47 -15.14
CA GLU A 12 -7.86 -0.59 -16.57
C GLU A 12 -9.28 -1.10 -16.83
N HIS A 13 -9.66 -2.19 -16.15
CA HIS A 13 -10.98 -2.78 -16.27
C HIS A 13 -12.11 -1.80 -15.89
N LEU A 14 -11.93 -1.05 -14.80
CA LEU A 14 -12.89 -0.05 -14.36
C LEU A 14 -12.92 1.18 -15.29
N SER A 15 -11.76 1.62 -15.78
CA SER A 15 -11.69 2.78 -16.68
C SER A 15 -12.41 2.51 -18.01
N GLN A 16 -12.31 1.30 -18.55
CA GLN A 16 -13.06 0.86 -19.72
C GLN A 16 -14.59 0.89 -19.53
N ARG A 17 -15.06 0.96 -18.27
CA ARG A 17 -16.47 1.10 -17.88
C ARG A 17 -16.85 2.52 -17.50
N GLY A 18 -16.01 3.49 -17.82
CA GLY A 18 -16.28 4.92 -17.60
C GLY A 18 -15.93 5.45 -16.21
N TRP A 19 -15.22 4.66 -15.37
CA TRP A 19 -14.75 5.14 -14.08
C TRP A 19 -13.46 5.95 -14.22
N ARG A 20 -13.36 7.07 -13.51
CA ARG A 20 -12.07 7.70 -13.23
C ARG A 20 -11.43 6.94 -12.08
N VAL A 21 -10.31 6.29 -12.32
CA VAL A 21 -9.59 5.50 -11.32
C VAL A 21 -8.30 6.19 -10.91
N ILE A 22 -8.00 6.18 -9.62
CA ILE A 22 -6.79 6.77 -9.04
C ILE A 22 -6.13 5.73 -8.17
N CYS A 23 -4.88 5.40 -8.47
CA CYS A 23 -4.07 4.41 -7.78
C CYS A 23 -2.82 5.11 -7.19
N PRO A 24 -2.93 5.79 -6.04
CA PRO A 24 -1.80 6.50 -5.47
C PRO A 24 -0.77 5.53 -4.90
N ASP A 25 0.50 5.90 -5.01
CA ASP A 25 1.53 5.34 -4.14
C ASP A 25 1.38 5.96 -2.75
N THR A 26 1.16 5.16 -1.74
CA THR A 26 1.10 5.64 -0.35
C THR A 26 2.49 6.16 0.07
N LEU A 27 2.55 7.15 0.95
CA LEU A 27 3.80 7.68 1.50
C LEU A 27 4.78 6.55 1.85
N GLY A 28 6.04 6.68 1.43
CA GLY A 28 7.08 5.68 1.62
C GLY A 28 7.02 4.48 0.66
N ARG A 29 6.17 4.50 -0.38
CA ARG A 29 6.06 3.42 -1.38
C ARG A 29 6.17 4.01 -2.79
N GLY A 30 6.74 3.19 -3.68
CA GLY A 30 6.83 3.54 -5.09
C GLY A 30 7.50 4.90 -5.33
N LEU A 31 6.85 5.73 -6.11
CA LEU A 31 7.34 7.06 -6.47
C LEU A 31 6.98 8.16 -5.49
N SER A 32 6.17 7.85 -4.46
CA SER A 32 5.86 8.81 -3.41
C SER A 32 7.05 9.04 -2.48
N GLN A 33 7.09 10.22 -1.88
CA GLN A 33 8.15 10.62 -0.95
C GLN A 33 8.26 9.66 0.23
N TRP A 34 9.47 9.46 0.72
CA TRP A 34 9.73 8.82 1.99
C TRP A 34 9.50 9.81 3.12
N SER A 35 9.04 9.31 4.27
CA SER A 35 8.76 10.17 5.41
C SER A 35 10.05 10.74 6.02
N PRO A 36 10.13 12.05 6.25
CA PRO A 36 11.19 12.65 7.06
C PRO A 36 11.01 12.37 8.57
N ASP A 37 9.80 11.98 8.99
CA ASP A 37 9.47 11.65 10.38
C ASP A 37 8.67 10.33 10.47
N PRO A 38 9.35 9.18 10.24
CA PRO A 38 8.69 7.87 10.17
C PRO A 38 7.89 7.49 11.42
N GLY A 39 8.29 8.01 12.59
CA GLY A 39 7.61 7.73 13.86
C GLY A 39 6.22 8.35 13.96
N ASN A 40 6.01 9.49 13.32
CA ASN A 40 4.74 10.22 13.39
C ASN A 40 3.92 10.14 12.09
N GLU A 41 4.55 9.77 10.97
CA GLU A 41 3.90 9.82 9.67
C GLU A 41 3.50 8.44 9.12
N TYR A 42 4.13 7.36 9.56
CA TYR A 42 3.68 6.02 9.19
C TYR A 42 2.60 5.53 10.16
N CYS A 43 1.42 6.16 10.12
CA CYS A 43 0.26 5.80 10.93
C CYS A 43 -1.05 6.04 10.18
N LEU A 44 -2.14 5.41 10.62
CA LEU A 44 -3.45 5.53 9.94
C LEU A 44 -4.00 6.96 9.99
N ALA A 45 -3.74 7.71 11.06
CA ALA A 45 -4.15 9.11 11.16
C ALA A 45 -3.52 9.97 10.05
N PHE A 46 -2.21 9.80 9.82
CA PHE A 46 -1.51 10.54 8.78
C PHE A 46 -1.95 10.11 7.38
N TYR A 47 -2.13 8.82 7.13
CA TYR A 47 -2.62 8.33 5.85
C TYR A 47 -4.05 8.82 5.55
N ALA A 48 -4.93 8.93 6.56
CA ALA A 48 -6.26 9.51 6.38
C ALA A 48 -6.18 10.99 6.00
N ARG A 49 -5.27 11.76 6.62
CA ARG A 49 -5.01 13.15 6.25
C ARG A 49 -4.53 13.27 4.80
N LEU A 50 -3.57 12.46 4.39
CA LEU A 50 -3.09 12.44 2.99
C LEU A 50 -4.20 12.07 2.00
N ALA A 51 -5.07 11.13 2.36
CA ALA A 51 -6.23 10.76 1.54
C ALA A 51 -7.18 11.94 1.37
N ARG A 52 -7.47 12.70 2.44
CA ARG A 52 -8.27 13.93 2.38
C ARG A 52 -7.62 14.96 1.45
N GLU A 53 -6.33 15.23 1.65
CA GLU A 53 -5.60 16.21 0.84
C GLU A 53 -5.58 15.83 -0.64
N LEU A 54 -5.39 14.54 -0.95
CA LEU A 54 -5.43 14.04 -2.33
C LEU A 54 -6.81 14.27 -2.96
N LEU A 55 -7.88 13.93 -2.26
CA LEU A 55 -9.24 14.15 -2.76
C LEU A 55 -9.54 15.64 -2.95
N ASP A 56 -9.04 16.50 -2.05
CA ASP A 56 -9.20 17.95 -2.13
C ASP A 56 -8.46 18.53 -3.34
N GLN A 57 -7.19 18.17 -3.53
CA GLN A 57 -6.38 18.61 -4.66
C GLN A 57 -6.95 18.18 -6.01
N LEU A 58 -7.57 17.00 -6.07
CA LEU A 58 -8.19 16.49 -7.28
C LEU A 58 -9.64 16.96 -7.49
N GLY A 59 -10.19 17.74 -6.57
CA GLY A 59 -11.57 18.23 -6.61
C GLY A 59 -12.62 17.12 -6.47
N ILE A 60 -12.27 15.99 -5.84
CA ILE A 60 -13.13 14.82 -5.73
C ILE A 60 -13.99 14.94 -4.48
N GLN A 61 -15.29 15.11 -4.66
CA GLN A 61 -16.24 15.23 -3.55
C GLN A 61 -16.75 13.87 -3.06
N ARG A 62 -16.74 12.85 -3.91
CA ARG A 62 -17.24 11.50 -3.60
C ARG A 62 -16.40 10.46 -4.32
N ALA A 63 -16.05 9.39 -3.61
CA ALA A 63 -15.25 8.30 -4.13
C ALA A 63 -15.79 6.94 -3.67
N HIS A 64 -15.56 5.93 -4.48
CA HIS A 64 -15.59 4.53 -4.09
C HIS A 64 -14.16 4.12 -3.72
N TRP A 65 -14.00 3.43 -2.62
CA TRP A 65 -12.68 3.03 -2.13
C TRP A 65 -12.49 1.52 -2.29
N VAL A 66 -11.39 1.12 -2.88
CA VAL A 66 -10.94 -0.28 -2.93
C VAL A 66 -9.58 -0.36 -2.23
N GLY A 67 -9.48 -1.15 -1.20
CA GLY A 67 -8.26 -1.26 -0.41
C GLY A 67 -7.86 -2.69 -0.08
N THR A 68 -6.61 -3.03 -0.35
CA THR A 68 -6.01 -4.30 0.07
C THR A 68 -5.17 -4.07 1.31
N SER A 69 -5.32 -4.92 2.34
CA SER A 69 -4.53 -4.88 3.56
C SER A 69 -4.50 -3.47 4.16
N MET A 70 -3.34 -2.82 4.28
CA MET A 70 -3.21 -1.44 4.77
C MET A 70 -4.12 -0.46 4.02
N GLY A 71 -4.30 -0.61 2.70
CA GLY A 71 -5.22 0.22 1.92
C GLY A 71 -6.68 0.05 2.36
N GLY A 72 -7.05 -1.14 2.81
CA GLY A 72 -8.35 -1.41 3.43
C GLY A 72 -8.48 -0.75 4.81
N ALA A 73 -7.44 -0.83 5.66
CA ALA A 73 -7.42 -0.16 6.95
C ALA A 73 -7.57 1.36 6.81
N ILE A 74 -6.83 1.98 5.87
CA ILE A 74 -6.99 3.41 5.55
C ILE A 74 -8.44 3.69 5.10
N GLY A 75 -9.00 2.84 4.22
CA GLY A 75 -10.39 2.98 3.77
C GLY A 75 -11.40 2.93 4.91
N MET A 76 -11.20 2.04 5.89
CA MET A 76 -12.08 1.94 7.07
C MET A 76 -12.04 3.21 7.91
N VAL A 77 -10.87 3.74 8.23
CA VAL A 77 -10.77 4.97 9.03
C VAL A 77 -11.27 6.20 8.26
N CYS A 78 -11.12 6.24 6.94
CA CYS A 78 -11.70 7.28 6.10
C CYS A 78 -13.23 7.21 6.07
N ALA A 79 -13.80 6.01 5.87
CA ALA A 79 -15.24 5.80 5.81
C ALA A 79 -15.93 6.02 7.16
N SER A 80 -15.26 5.70 8.27
CA SER A 80 -15.76 6.01 9.62
C SER A 80 -15.69 7.50 9.94
N GLY A 81 -14.73 8.22 9.36
CA GLY A 81 -14.41 9.61 9.70
C GLY A 81 -13.70 9.76 11.04
N TYR A 82 -13.09 8.70 11.55
CA TYR A 82 -12.51 8.67 12.89
C TYR A 82 -11.39 9.72 13.07
N PHE A 83 -10.43 9.77 12.15
CA PHE A 83 -9.36 10.78 12.18
C PHE A 83 -9.70 12.04 11.38
N GLU A 84 -10.46 11.89 10.28
CA GLU A 84 -10.84 12.95 9.35
C GLU A 84 -12.36 12.92 9.11
N PRO A 85 -13.16 13.58 9.98
CA PRO A 85 -14.63 13.53 9.89
C PRO A 85 -15.18 13.97 8.53
N SER A 86 -14.49 14.84 7.81
CA SER A 86 -14.87 15.32 6.48
C SER A 86 -14.84 14.23 5.39
N LEU A 87 -14.13 13.12 5.62
CA LEU A 87 -14.05 12.00 4.68
C LEU A 87 -15.29 11.10 4.74
N LYS A 88 -15.94 10.97 5.89
CA LYS A 88 -17.10 10.09 6.07
C LYS A 88 -18.19 10.28 4.98
N PRO A 89 -18.67 11.50 4.69
CA PRO A 89 -19.68 11.69 3.64
C PRO A 89 -19.13 11.51 2.22
N ARG A 90 -17.81 11.48 2.05
CA ARG A 90 -17.14 11.38 0.74
C ARG A 90 -16.95 9.93 0.30
N ILE A 91 -16.87 8.97 1.21
CA ILE A 91 -16.68 7.55 0.88
C ILE A 91 -18.06 6.91 0.65
N ARG A 92 -18.39 6.63 -0.63
CA ARG A 92 -19.68 6.09 -1.07
C ARG A 92 -19.80 4.59 -0.84
N SER A 93 -18.73 3.88 -1.05
CA SER A 93 -18.60 2.44 -0.79
C SER A 93 -17.15 2.08 -0.51
N LEU A 94 -16.97 1.00 0.22
CA LEU A 94 -15.68 0.48 0.62
C LEU A 94 -15.62 -1.01 0.27
N VAL A 95 -14.65 -1.38 -0.56
CA VAL A 95 -14.32 -2.77 -0.86
C VAL A 95 -13.03 -3.10 -0.12
N LEU A 96 -13.10 -4.09 0.75
CA LEU A 96 -11.97 -4.60 1.52
C LEU A 96 -11.48 -5.90 0.88
N ASN A 97 -10.23 -5.92 0.47
CA ASN A 97 -9.58 -7.12 -0.04
C ASN A 97 -8.51 -7.58 0.95
N ASP A 98 -8.64 -8.82 1.41
CA ASP A 98 -7.71 -9.46 2.36
C ASP A 98 -7.42 -8.57 3.58
N ASN A 99 -8.49 -8.14 4.24
CA ASN A 99 -8.41 -7.28 5.40
C ASN A 99 -9.56 -7.50 6.38
N ALA A 100 -9.28 -7.24 7.66
CA ALA A 100 -10.23 -7.24 8.75
C ALA A 100 -10.01 -6.02 9.65
N PRO A 101 -10.99 -5.64 10.48
CA PRO A 101 -10.84 -4.53 11.43
C PRO A 101 -9.69 -4.72 12.42
N ARG A 102 -9.31 -5.96 12.69
CA ARG A 102 -8.17 -6.32 13.53
C ARG A 102 -7.21 -7.21 12.78
N LEU A 103 -5.92 -6.84 12.77
CA LEU A 103 -4.87 -7.68 12.21
C LEU A 103 -4.49 -8.82 13.16
N ALA A 104 -4.33 -10.01 12.60
CA ALA A 104 -3.79 -11.14 13.35
C ALA A 104 -2.29 -10.91 13.63
N GLN A 105 -1.88 -11.09 14.88
CA GLN A 105 -0.47 -10.90 15.29
C GLN A 105 0.53 -11.69 14.43
N PRO A 106 0.29 -12.96 14.04
CA PRO A 106 1.20 -13.68 13.16
C PRO A 106 1.39 -13.03 11.78
N ALA A 107 0.38 -12.33 11.26
CA ALA A 107 0.50 -11.60 10.01
C ALA A 107 1.39 -10.36 10.16
N VAL A 108 1.25 -9.62 11.26
CA VAL A 108 2.11 -8.48 11.62
C VAL A 108 3.57 -8.93 11.75
N ASP A 109 3.82 -10.00 12.50
CA ASP A 109 5.16 -10.52 12.75
C ASP A 109 5.83 -10.97 11.44
N ARG A 110 5.08 -11.62 10.55
CA ARG A 110 5.57 -12.00 9.22
C ARG A 110 5.95 -10.77 8.38
N ILE A 111 5.12 -9.72 8.37
CA ILE A 111 5.42 -8.49 7.63
C ILE A 111 6.68 -7.84 8.18
N ARG A 112 6.81 -7.73 9.50
CA ARG A 112 8.00 -7.15 10.16
C ARG A 112 9.27 -7.91 9.81
N ALA A 113 9.20 -9.24 9.73
CA ALA A 113 10.35 -10.08 9.46
C ALA A 113 11.02 -9.80 8.10
N TYR A 114 10.25 -9.48 7.05
CA TYR A 114 10.83 -9.21 5.73
C TYR A 114 10.89 -7.72 5.36
N ALA A 115 10.00 -6.89 5.90
CA ALA A 115 9.85 -5.52 5.42
C ALA A 115 10.86 -4.54 6.04
N GLY A 116 11.34 -4.80 7.27
CA GLY A 116 12.26 -3.90 7.97
C GLY A 116 13.68 -3.87 7.39
N ASN A 117 14.08 -4.92 6.67
CA ASN A 117 15.40 -5.02 6.06
C ASN A 117 15.29 -5.63 4.65
N PRO A 118 14.82 -4.85 3.66
CA PRO A 118 14.63 -5.37 2.31
C PRO A 118 15.98 -5.78 1.70
N PRO A 119 16.05 -6.99 1.09
CA PRO A 119 17.25 -7.45 0.44
C PRO A 119 17.53 -6.69 -0.85
N ALA A 120 18.80 -6.68 -1.28
CA ALA A 120 19.24 -6.16 -2.56
C ALA A 120 19.83 -7.27 -3.42
N PHE A 121 19.53 -7.24 -4.71
CA PHE A 121 19.90 -8.27 -5.67
C PHE A 121 20.65 -7.68 -6.86
N GLY A 122 21.49 -8.48 -7.53
CA GLY A 122 22.22 -8.06 -8.72
C GLY A 122 21.30 -7.87 -9.93
N THR A 123 20.18 -8.58 -9.99
CA THR A 123 19.29 -8.60 -11.15
C THR A 123 17.79 -8.52 -10.75
N ILE A 124 16.96 -8.10 -11.69
CA ILE A 124 15.49 -8.13 -11.56
C ILE A 124 14.97 -9.57 -11.42
N ALA A 125 15.61 -10.54 -12.10
CA ALA A 125 15.21 -11.94 -12.03
C ALA A 125 15.40 -12.53 -10.62
N GLU A 126 16.46 -12.16 -9.93
CA GLU A 126 16.68 -12.55 -8.53
C GLU A 126 15.64 -11.92 -7.61
N LEU A 127 15.30 -10.65 -7.81
CA LEU A 127 14.23 -9.97 -7.07
C LEU A 127 12.86 -10.64 -7.35
N GLU A 128 12.58 -11.05 -8.59
CA GLU A 128 11.37 -11.79 -8.92
C GLU A 128 11.31 -13.12 -8.17
N THR A 129 12.41 -13.86 -8.13
CA THR A 129 12.51 -15.12 -7.38
C THR A 129 12.19 -14.88 -5.89
N PHE A 130 12.73 -13.85 -5.30
CA PHE A 130 12.43 -13.46 -3.94
C PHE A 130 10.93 -13.11 -3.76
N PHE A 131 10.34 -12.33 -4.66
CA PHE A 131 8.92 -11.99 -4.58
C PHE A 131 8.00 -13.20 -4.72
N ARG A 132 8.33 -14.14 -5.59
CA ARG A 132 7.58 -15.42 -5.74
C ARG A 132 7.57 -16.22 -4.43
N GLN A 133 8.61 -16.12 -3.61
CA GLN A 133 8.67 -16.77 -2.29
C GLN A 133 7.86 -16.00 -1.24
N VAL A 134 8.10 -14.70 -1.11
CA VAL A 134 7.48 -13.86 -0.08
C VAL A 134 5.99 -13.69 -0.31
N TYR A 135 5.57 -13.53 -1.56
CA TYR A 135 4.17 -13.34 -1.96
C TYR A 135 3.46 -14.61 -2.43
N LYS A 136 4.03 -15.77 -2.17
CA LYS A 136 3.38 -17.06 -2.44
C LYS A 136 1.93 -17.13 -1.91
N PRO A 137 1.60 -16.57 -0.74
CA PRO A 137 0.22 -16.56 -0.23
C PRO A 137 -0.78 -15.76 -1.08
N TYR A 138 -0.33 -14.94 -2.05
CA TYR A 138 -1.23 -14.22 -2.97
C TYR A 138 -1.98 -15.17 -3.93
N GLY A 139 -1.58 -16.43 -3.98
CA GLY A 139 -2.15 -17.43 -4.87
C GLY A 139 -1.40 -17.56 -6.17
N TRP A 140 -2.09 -18.10 -7.17
CA TRP A 140 -1.49 -18.32 -8.48
C TRP A 140 -1.44 -17.02 -9.30
N LEU A 141 -0.24 -16.72 -9.83
CA LEU A 141 -0.01 -15.66 -10.81
C LEU A 141 0.75 -16.24 -12.00
N SER A 142 0.44 -15.79 -13.21
CA SER A 142 1.20 -16.13 -14.41
C SER A 142 2.61 -15.51 -14.35
N ASP A 143 3.52 -16.02 -15.18
CA ASP A 143 4.88 -15.47 -15.28
C ASP A 143 4.86 -14.00 -15.72
N ALA A 144 3.94 -13.60 -16.59
CA ALA A 144 3.77 -12.21 -16.99
C ALA A 144 3.32 -11.32 -15.84
N GLN A 145 2.41 -11.80 -14.98
CA GLN A 145 1.96 -11.09 -13.79
C GLN A 145 3.10 -10.97 -12.75
N TRP A 146 3.87 -12.03 -12.51
CA TRP A 146 5.04 -11.97 -11.64
C TRP A 146 6.09 -10.98 -12.12
N ARG A 147 6.38 -10.98 -13.44
CA ARG A 147 7.31 -10.01 -14.03
C ARG A 147 6.82 -8.58 -13.83
N ARG A 148 5.56 -8.31 -14.18
CA ARG A 148 4.96 -6.98 -14.00
C ARG A 148 4.99 -6.53 -12.53
N LEU A 149 4.58 -7.40 -11.60
CA LEU A 149 4.63 -7.15 -10.16
C LEU A 149 6.04 -6.78 -9.70
N THR A 150 7.06 -7.45 -10.22
CA THR A 150 8.45 -7.19 -9.87
C THR A 150 8.92 -5.86 -10.44
N GLU A 151 8.74 -5.62 -11.73
CA GLU A 151 9.17 -4.40 -12.41
C GLU A 151 8.53 -3.15 -11.81
N THR A 152 7.25 -3.20 -11.46
CA THR A 152 6.51 -2.07 -10.86
C THR A 152 6.81 -1.84 -9.38
N SER A 153 7.57 -2.74 -8.75
CA SER A 153 7.90 -2.69 -7.31
C SER A 153 9.40 -2.67 -7.04
N ALA A 154 10.22 -2.54 -8.09
CA ALA A 154 11.66 -2.51 -7.98
C ALA A 154 12.19 -1.07 -7.91
N ARG A 155 13.21 -0.86 -7.09
CA ARG A 155 14.04 0.34 -7.05
C ARG A 155 15.49 -0.04 -7.32
N ARG A 156 16.17 0.75 -8.15
CA ARG A 156 17.61 0.60 -8.38
C ARG A 156 18.39 1.40 -7.35
N LEU A 157 19.39 0.77 -6.77
CA LEU A 157 20.33 1.39 -5.84
C LEU A 157 21.48 2.08 -6.60
N PRO A 158 22.22 3.01 -5.97
CA PRO A 158 23.35 3.68 -6.60
C PRO A 158 24.46 2.74 -7.11
N ASP A 159 24.62 1.57 -6.47
CA ASP A 159 25.58 0.54 -6.85
C ASP A 159 25.07 -0.38 -8.00
N GLY A 160 23.90 -0.10 -8.55
CA GLY A 160 23.28 -0.83 -9.65
C GLY A 160 22.43 -2.03 -9.24
N ARG A 161 22.45 -2.46 -7.98
CA ARG A 161 21.57 -3.51 -7.47
C ARG A 161 20.13 -3.04 -7.44
N VAL A 162 19.21 -4.00 -7.33
CA VAL A 162 17.77 -3.76 -7.23
C VAL A 162 17.21 -4.25 -5.89
N THR A 163 16.25 -3.53 -5.37
CA THR A 163 15.59 -3.80 -4.08
C THR A 163 14.11 -3.49 -4.18
N PRO A 164 13.25 -4.01 -3.29
CA PRO A 164 11.86 -3.58 -3.21
C PRO A 164 11.72 -2.06 -3.05
N HIS A 165 10.69 -1.47 -3.70
CA HIS A 165 10.52 -0.03 -3.79
C HIS A 165 9.63 0.50 -2.66
N TYR A 166 10.14 0.49 -1.44
CA TYR A 166 9.48 1.10 -0.28
C TYR A 166 10.52 1.53 0.77
N ASP A 167 10.13 2.44 1.65
CA ASP A 167 10.92 2.85 2.80
C ASP A 167 10.89 1.76 3.89
N PRO A 168 12.04 1.17 4.27
CA PRO A 168 12.06 0.18 5.35
C PRO A 168 11.57 0.70 6.70
N ALA A 169 11.69 2.01 6.95
CA ALA A 169 11.24 2.63 8.19
C ALA A 169 9.71 2.54 8.39
N MET A 170 8.96 2.18 7.34
CA MET A 170 7.52 1.99 7.44
C MET A 170 7.09 0.91 8.45
N VAL A 171 7.99 -0.02 8.82
CA VAL A 171 7.68 -1.05 9.83
C VAL A 171 7.50 -0.47 11.22
N ARG A 172 7.97 0.76 11.46
CA ARG A 172 7.77 1.49 12.71
C ARG A 172 6.30 1.69 13.04
N GLN A 173 5.40 1.72 12.04
CA GLN A 173 3.96 1.79 12.26
C GLN A 173 3.45 0.72 13.25
N PHE A 174 4.05 -0.49 13.23
CA PHE A 174 3.64 -1.58 14.12
C PHE A 174 4.24 -1.49 15.53
N THR A 175 5.23 -0.64 15.73
CA THR A 175 5.89 -0.42 17.03
C THR A 175 5.41 0.87 17.66
N ASP A 176 5.39 1.94 16.88
CA ASP A 176 5.10 3.28 17.36
C ASP A 176 3.57 3.51 17.46
N HIS A 177 2.78 2.78 16.64
CA HIS A 177 1.32 2.84 16.60
C HIS A 177 0.69 1.43 16.68
N PRO A 178 0.90 0.69 17.79
CA PRO A 178 0.51 -0.73 17.86
C PRO A 178 -1.00 -0.95 17.80
N ASN A 179 -1.80 0.05 18.12
CA ASN A 179 -3.27 -0.02 18.13
C ASN A 179 -3.92 0.44 16.82
N ASP A 180 -3.16 0.93 15.86
CA ASP A 180 -3.69 1.45 14.60
C ASP A 180 -4.51 0.42 13.82
N TYR A 181 -4.16 -0.85 13.95
CA TYR A 181 -4.80 -1.95 13.24
C TYR A 181 -5.77 -2.76 14.12
N ASP A 182 -6.29 -2.15 15.16
CA ASP A 182 -7.44 -2.61 15.96
C ASP A 182 -8.58 -1.60 15.78
N ILE A 183 -9.17 -1.63 14.60
CA ILE A 183 -10.21 -0.69 14.14
C ILE A 183 -11.62 -1.24 14.54
#